data_87a13de135629d3ff7a2fd8f4a3a8cce
#
_entry.id   87a13de135629d3ff7a2fd8f4a3a8cce
#
_cell.length_a   1.000
_cell.length_b   1.000
_cell.length_c   1.000
_cell.angle_alpha   90.00
_cell.angle_beta   90.00
_cell.angle_gamma   90.00
#
_symmetry.space_group_name_H-M   'P 1'
#
loop_
_entity.id
_entity.type
_entity.pdbx_description
1 polymer ?
#
loop_
_entity_poly.entity_id
_entity_poly.type
_entity_poly.pdbx_seq_one_letter_code
_entity_poly.pdbx_strand_id
1 'polypeptide(L)'
;MQFRIYDLLFMRVFAFCLLPFAFLFSACRPSAAPVSVSNQPISINGVPQTNLPMPPLKNVENLGWQTFEGKQIKLGEMKGKVTVLDFWATYCPPCLEEIPHLVSLQEQYRARDLEVVGLHVGGEEDRPKVPEFVGKLKMNYTLATPEDDLTNALFGGNSAIPQTFVFGRDGKLIKKIVGFDAQKKAELDAAIEQAIRN
;
A
#
# COMPACT_ATOMS: atom_id res chain seq x y z
N MET A 1 -23.65 55.24 2.16
CA MET A 1 -23.62 56.27 3.19
C MET A 1 -24.33 55.71 4.40
N GLN A 2 -23.60 55.05 5.31
CA GLN A 2 -23.87 54.87 6.74
C GLN A 2 -22.83 53.89 7.33
N PHE A 3 -21.65 54.45 7.53
CA PHE A 3 -20.61 53.94 8.44
C PHE A 3 -20.76 54.68 9.78
N ARG A 4 -20.32 54.06 10.85
CA ARG A 4 -20.21 54.49 12.23
C ARG A 4 -21.43 54.20 13.09
N ILE A 5 -21.22 53.29 14.07
CA ILE A 5 -21.65 53.40 15.49
C ILE A 5 -21.19 52.17 16.34
N TYR A 6 -20.19 51.40 15.99
CA TYR A 6 -19.77 50.32 16.89
C TYR A 6 -18.34 50.40 17.44
N ASP A 7 -17.62 51.51 17.26
CA ASP A 7 -16.22 51.63 17.67
C ASP A 7 -15.97 52.40 18.99
N LEU A 8 -16.98 52.58 19.85
CA LEU A 8 -16.83 53.39 21.04
C LEU A 8 -17.26 52.75 22.38
N LEU A 9 -17.49 51.44 22.41
CA LEU A 9 -17.94 50.76 23.64
C LEU A 9 -17.01 49.64 24.17
N PHE A 10 -15.84 49.45 23.55
CA PHE A 10 -14.92 48.38 23.99
C PHE A 10 -13.64 48.86 24.68
N MET A 11 -13.54 50.16 25.01
CA MET A 11 -12.31 50.74 25.56
C MET A 11 -12.46 51.30 26.98
N ARG A 12 -13.32 50.72 27.83
CA ARG A 12 -13.52 51.24 29.20
C ARG A 12 -13.73 50.22 30.33
N VAL A 13 -13.16 49.00 30.23
CA VAL A 13 -13.24 48.00 31.34
C VAL A 13 -11.90 47.29 31.60
N PHE A 14 -10.77 47.93 31.38
CA PHE A 14 -9.48 47.34 31.83
C PHE A 14 -8.61 48.37 32.55
N ALA A 15 -9.15 48.93 33.64
CA ALA A 15 -8.35 49.65 34.62
C ALA A 15 -8.98 49.48 35.97
N PHE A 16 -8.56 48.44 36.70
CA PHE A 16 -8.58 48.37 38.18
C PHE A 16 -8.43 46.91 38.60
N CYS A 17 -7.21 46.49 38.87
CA CYS A 17 -6.86 45.53 39.97
C CYS A 17 -5.35 45.28 39.95
N LEU A 18 -4.59 46.26 40.40
CA LEU A 18 -3.24 46.07 40.89
C LEU A 18 -3.33 45.92 42.43
N LEU A 19 -3.28 44.68 42.90
CA LEU A 19 -2.95 44.38 44.31
C LEU A 19 -1.80 43.37 44.33
N PRO A 20 -0.74 43.63 45.13
CA PRO A 20 0.42 42.74 45.22
C PRO A 20 0.10 41.58 46.15
N PHE A 21 0.00 40.37 45.59
CA PHE A 21 -0.08 39.16 46.39
C PHE A 21 1.33 38.61 46.55
N ALA A 22 2.01 39.05 47.64
CA ALA A 22 3.27 38.42 48.04
C ALA A 22 2.99 37.07 48.64
N PHE A 23 3.16 36.01 47.88
CA PHE A 23 3.18 34.63 48.39
C PHE A 23 4.62 34.13 48.41
N LEU A 24 5.04 33.84 49.66
CA LEU A 24 6.26 33.12 49.99
C LEU A 24 6.26 31.73 49.35
N PHE A 25 6.95 31.57 48.24
CA PHE A 25 7.27 30.22 47.69
C PHE A 25 8.55 29.70 48.37
N SER A 26 8.35 28.85 49.33
CA SER A 26 9.38 27.99 49.91
C SER A 26 10.03 27.16 48.79
N ALA A 27 11.34 27.33 48.63
CA ALA A 27 12.14 26.68 47.63
C ALA A 27 12.27 25.18 47.87
N CYS A 28 11.52 24.37 47.16
CA CYS A 28 11.89 22.98 46.92
C CYS A 28 12.65 22.93 45.57
N ARG A 29 13.96 22.89 45.65
CA ARG A 29 14.82 22.64 44.47
C ARG A 29 14.81 21.14 44.16
N PRO A 30 14.26 20.67 43.07
CA PRO A 30 14.59 19.35 42.58
C PRO A 30 16.03 19.41 42.03
N SER A 31 16.91 18.60 42.59
CA SER A 31 18.24 18.34 42.06
C SER A 31 18.09 17.59 40.74
N ALA A 32 18.05 18.32 39.63
CA ALA A 32 18.15 17.71 38.34
C ALA A 32 19.63 17.47 38.02
N ALA A 33 20.03 16.21 38.08
CA ALA A 33 21.30 15.77 37.50
C ALA A 33 21.32 16.12 36.01
N PRO A 34 22.43 16.62 35.46
CA PRO A 34 22.52 16.89 34.04
C PRO A 34 22.43 15.56 33.28
N VAL A 35 21.31 15.38 32.56
CA VAL A 35 21.23 14.34 31.55
C VAL A 35 22.15 14.77 30.42
N SER A 36 23.31 14.11 30.33
CA SER A 36 24.19 14.23 29.15
C SER A 36 23.43 13.73 27.95
N VAL A 37 22.84 14.62 27.19
CA VAL A 37 22.32 14.31 25.85
C VAL A 37 23.56 14.12 24.97
N SER A 38 23.96 12.87 24.79
CA SER A 38 24.93 12.49 23.79
C SER A 38 24.32 12.78 22.41
N ASN A 39 24.75 13.86 21.78
CA ASN A 39 24.50 14.16 20.37
C ASN A 39 25.32 13.22 19.46
N GLN A 40 25.16 11.92 19.61
CA GLN A 40 25.59 11.00 18.57
C GLN A 40 24.51 10.99 17.49
N PRO A 41 24.87 11.25 16.22
CA PRO A 41 23.94 11.04 15.12
C PRO A 41 23.56 9.56 15.15
N ILE A 42 22.26 9.29 15.34
CA ILE A 42 21.72 7.94 15.19
C ILE A 42 21.94 7.59 13.73
N SER A 43 22.96 6.78 13.47
CA SER A 43 23.17 6.14 12.17
C SER A 43 22.00 5.16 11.96
N ILE A 44 21.01 5.58 11.19
CA ILE A 44 19.89 4.74 10.78
C ILE A 44 20.30 3.72 9.69
N ASN A 45 21.59 3.39 9.62
CA ASN A 45 22.10 2.32 8.77
C ASN A 45 22.05 0.99 9.52
N GLY A 46 20.84 0.53 9.86
CA GLY A 46 20.73 -0.71 10.61
C GLY A 46 19.31 -1.17 10.90
N VAL A 47 18.33 -0.81 10.03
CA VAL A 47 17.14 -1.66 9.96
C VAL A 47 17.61 -2.94 9.29
N PRO A 48 17.65 -4.09 9.98
CA PRO A 48 17.93 -5.35 9.32
C PRO A 48 16.87 -5.49 8.23
N GLN A 49 17.27 -5.40 6.97
CA GLN A 49 16.47 -5.93 5.88
C GLN A 49 16.39 -7.43 6.18
N THR A 50 15.37 -7.82 6.90
CA THR A 50 15.07 -9.24 7.08
C THR A 50 14.64 -9.78 5.73
N ASN A 51 15.62 -10.06 4.89
CA ASN A 51 15.46 -10.98 3.76
C ASN A 51 15.29 -12.40 4.34
N LEU A 52 14.29 -12.55 5.21
CA LEU A 52 13.84 -13.89 5.58
C LEU A 52 13.28 -14.49 4.28
N PRO A 53 13.85 -15.61 3.82
CA PRO A 53 13.25 -16.33 2.71
C PRO A 53 11.79 -16.59 3.09
N MET A 54 10.87 -16.17 2.22
CA MET A 54 9.46 -16.50 2.42
C MET A 54 9.38 -18.02 2.59
N PRO A 55 8.67 -18.56 3.61
CA PRO A 55 8.51 -19.99 3.74
C PRO A 55 7.96 -20.52 2.41
N PRO A 56 8.42 -21.70 1.95
CA PRO A 56 7.96 -22.25 0.69
C PRO A 56 6.43 -22.33 0.72
N LEU A 57 5.81 -21.65 -0.26
CA LEU A 57 4.36 -21.66 -0.45
C LEU A 57 3.96 -23.09 -0.85
N LYS A 58 3.65 -23.91 0.14
CA LYS A 58 3.24 -25.31 -0.10
C LYS A 58 1.85 -25.32 -0.72
N ASN A 59 1.74 -25.96 -1.89
CA ASN A 59 0.47 -26.27 -2.57
C ASN A 59 -0.36 -25.10 -3.11
N VAL A 60 0.22 -23.90 -3.30
CA VAL A 60 -0.52 -22.77 -3.92
C VAL A 60 -0.98 -23.06 -5.35
N GLU A 61 -0.42 -24.05 -6.01
CA GLU A 61 -0.81 -24.46 -7.37
C GLU A 61 -2.28 -24.87 -7.49
N ASN A 62 -2.85 -25.42 -6.41
CA ASN A 62 -4.25 -25.84 -6.34
C ASN A 62 -5.22 -24.72 -5.91
N LEU A 63 -4.69 -23.56 -5.53
CA LEU A 63 -5.44 -22.36 -5.17
C LEU A 63 -5.63 -21.50 -6.40
N GLY A 64 -6.69 -20.69 -6.41
CA GLY A 64 -6.99 -19.93 -7.60
C GLY A 64 -7.96 -18.79 -7.38
N TRP A 65 -8.68 -18.45 -8.42
CA TRP A 65 -9.62 -17.35 -8.48
C TRP A 65 -10.77 -17.63 -9.43
N GLN A 66 -11.85 -16.91 -9.26
CA GLN A 66 -12.96 -16.89 -10.20
C GLN A 66 -12.92 -15.59 -11.01
N THR A 67 -12.83 -15.69 -12.34
CA THR A 67 -12.91 -14.50 -13.20
C THR A 67 -14.29 -13.85 -13.10
N PHE A 68 -14.39 -12.60 -13.49
CA PHE A 68 -15.68 -11.90 -13.45
C PHE A 68 -16.70 -12.47 -14.44
N GLU A 69 -16.25 -13.23 -15.43
CA GLU A 69 -17.07 -14.02 -16.36
C GLU A 69 -17.49 -15.38 -15.76
N GLY A 70 -17.07 -15.70 -14.52
CA GLY A 70 -17.46 -16.91 -13.78
C GLY A 70 -16.54 -18.12 -13.99
N LYS A 71 -15.43 -17.99 -14.74
CA LYS A 71 -14.49 -19.10 -14.95
C LYS A 71 -13.60 -19.29 -13.71
N GLN A 72 -13.50 -20.51 -13.20
CA GLN A 72 -12.52 -20.89 -12.18
C GLN A 72 -11.17 -21.19 -12.85
N ILE A 73 -10.09 -20.63 -12.28
CA ILE A 73 -8.72 -20.85 -12.75
C ILE A 73 -7.84 -21.12 -11.52
N LYS A 74 -7.01 -22.14 -11.60
CA LYS A 74 -6.01 -22.43 -10.58
C LYS A 74 -4.65 -21.89 -10.97
N LEU A 75 -3.85 -21.46 -10.00
CA LEU A 75 -2.50 -20.92 -10.26
C LEU A 75 -1.63 -21.92 -11.03
N GLY A 76 -1.78 -23.23 -10.76
CA GLY A 76 -1.08 -24.27 -11.47
C GLY A 76 -1.37 -24.34 -12.98
N GLU A 77 -2.55 -23.85 -13.42
CA GLU A 77 -2.91 -23.79 -14.85
C GLU A 77 -2.15 -22.67 -15.59
N MET A 78 -1.53 -21.76 -14.87
CA MET A 78 -0.74 -20.66 -15.44
C MET A 78 0.71 -21.08 -15.79
N LYS A 79 1.11 -22.34 -15.52
CA LYS A 79 2.45 -22.85 -15.91
C LYS A 79 2.68 -22.67 -17.41
N GLY A 80 3.89 -22.26 -17.76
CA GLY A 80 4.27 -21.85 -19.11
C GLY A 80 4.18 -20.35 -19.36
N LYS A 81 3.41 -19.62 -18.54
CA LYS A 81 3.29 -18.16 -18.60
C LYS A 81 4.04 -17.50 -17.44
N VAL A 82 4.51 -16.28 -17.67
CA VAL A 82 4.87 -15.37 -16.58
C VAL A 82 3.59 -14.78 -16.03
N THR A 83 3.29 -14.99 -14.76
CA THR A 83 2.02 -14.58 -14.16
C THR A 83 2.23 -13.49 -13.12
N VAL A 84 1.49 -12.41 -13.24
CA VAL A 84 1.45 -11.34 -12.25
C VAL A 84 0.06 -11.33 -11.61
N LEU A 85 0.00 -11.56 -10.30
CA LEU A 85 -1.23 -11.44 -9.52
C LEU A 85 -1.18 -10.11 -8.76
N ASP A 86 -2.12 -9.21 -9.06
CA ASP A 86 -2.27 -7.91 -8.42
C ASP A 86 -3.52 -7.89 -7.56
N PHE A 87 -3.36 -7.77 -6.23
CA PHE A 87 -4.46 -7.66 -5.28
C PHE A 87 -4.81 -6.20 -5.03
N TRP A 88 -6.00 -5.78 -5.45
CA TRP A 88 -6.42 -4.40 -5.48
C TRP A 88 -7.87 -4.16 -5.04
N ALA A 89 -8.23 -2.88 -4.80
CA ALA A 89 -9.60 -2.42 -4.56
C ALA A 89 -9.79 -1.00 -5.08
N THR A 90 -11.06 -0.57 -5.32
CA THR A 90 -11.34 0.77 -5.87
C THR A 90 -11.04 1.90 -4.89
N TYR A 91 -11.06 1.62 -3.60
CA TYR A 91 -10.77 2.58 -2.51
C TYR A 91 -9.29 2.65 -2.12
N CYS A 92 -8.40 2.01 -2.86
CA CYS A 92 -6.96 1.93 -2.57
C CYS A 92 -6.19 2.88 -3.49
N PRO A 93 -5.80 4.10 -3.06
CA PRO A 93 -5.13 5.05 -3.93
C PRO A 93 -3.83 4.52 -4.56
N PRO A 94 -2.90 3.87 -3.83
CA PRO A 94 -1.69 3.34 -4.46
C PRO A 94 -1.96 2.20 -5.46
N CYS A 95 -3.07 1.44 -5.31
CA CYS A 95 -3.48 0.47 -6.32
C CYS A 95 -3.86 1.17 -7.64
N LEU A 96 -4.58 2.30 -7.54
CA LEU A 96 -4.99 3.07 -8.71
C LEU A 96 -3.80 3.73 -9.43
N GLU A 97 -2.70 3.95 -8.73
CA GLU A 97 -1.44 4.42 -9.33
C GLU A 97 -0.68 3.27 -10.01
N GLU A 98 -0.76 2.04 -9.48
CA GLU A 98 -0.10 0.85 -10.04
C GLU A 98 -0.78 0.35 -11.33
N ILE A 99 -2.11 0.31 -11.36
CA ILE A 99 -2.90 -0.27 -12.45
C ILE A 99 -2.51 0.24 -13.84
N PRO A 100 -2.32 1.55 -14.12
CA PRO A 100 -1.87 2.02 -15.44
C PRO A 100 -0.50 1.45 -15.85
N HIS A 101 0.37 1.20 -14.89
CA HIS A 101 1.65 0.57 -15.15
C HIS A 101 1.49 -0.91 -15.53
N LEU A 102 0.65 -1.65 -14.80
CA LEU A 102 0.31 -3.05 -15.14
C LEU A 102 -0.35 -3.18 -16.51
N VAL A 103 -1.24 -2.23 -16.88
CA VAL A 103 -1.83 -2.15 -18.23
C VAL A 103 -0.74 -2.04 -19.30
N SER A 104 0.24 -1.17 -19.09
CA SER A 104 1.37 -0.99 -19.99
C SER A 104 2.24 -2.24 -20.10
N LEU A 105 2.54 -2.90 -18.97
CA LEU A 105 3.33 -4.13 -18.94
C LEU A 105 2.61 -5.28 -19.64
N GLN A 106 1.30 -5.44 -19.41
CA GLN A 106 0.48 -6.44 -20.08
C GLN A 106 0.51 -6.25 -21.60
N GLU A 107 0.40 -5.02 -22.08
CA GLU A 107 0.46 -4.73 -23.51
C GLU A 107 1.85 -5.02 -24.09
N GLN A 108 2.90 -4.54 -23.41
CA GLN A 108 4.30 -4.68 -23.84
C GLN A 108 4.75 -6.15 -23.94
N TYR A 109 4.33 -6.99 -22.98
CA TYR A 109 4.85 -8.34 -22.84
C TYR A 109 3.84 -9.45 -23.16
N ARG A 110 2.64 -9.11 -23.64
CA ARG A 110 1.61 -10.10 -24.03
C ARG A 110 2.15 -11.14 -25.02
N ALA A 111 2.90 -10.69 -26.03
CA ALA A 111 3.51 -11.58 -27.03
C ALA A 111 4.66 -12.45 -26.48
N ARG A 112 5.03 -12.24 -25.21
CA ARG A 112 6.03 -13.00 -24.48
C ARG A 112 5.42 -13.79 -23.32
N ASP A 113 4.13 -14.09 -23.41
CA ASP A 113 3.34 -14.87 -22.46
C ASP A 113 3.29 -14.28 -21.04
N LEU A 114 3.31 -12.93 -20.93
CA LEU A 114 2.93 -12.27 -19.67
C LEU A 114 1.41 -12.32 -19.55
N GLU A 115 0.94 -12.74 -18.38
CA GLU A 115 -0.45 -12.70 -17.98
C GLU A 115 -0.60 -11.95 -16.66
N VAL A 116 -1.21 -10.77 -16.69
CA VAL A 116 -1.59 -10.03 -15.49
C VAL A 116 -3.02 -10.43 -15.10
N VAL A 117 -3.24 -10.68 -13.81
CA VAL A 117 -4.55 -10.97 -13.23
C VAL A 117 -4.80 -10.00 -12.08
N GLY A 118 -5.78 -9.12 -12.24
CA GLY A 118 -6.22 -8.22 -11.19
C GLY A 118 -7.22 -8.91 -10.26
N LEU A 119 -6.78 -9.23 -9.06
CA LEU A 119 -7.55 -9.89 -8.03
C LEU A 119 -8.22 -8.85 -7.12
N HIS A 120 -9.53 -8.65 -7.33
CA HIS A 120 -10.30 -7.67 -6.56
C HIS A 120 -10.61 -8.22 -5.16
N VAL A 121 -10.15 -7.51 -4.13
CA VAL A 121 -10.33 -7.85 -2.70
C VAL A 121 -11.18 -6.83 -1.94
N GLY A 122 -11.85 -5.93 -2.63
CA GLY A 122 -12.69 -4.89 -2.02
C GLY A 122 -14.02 -5.39 -1.46
N GLY A 123 -14.36 -6.66 -1.68
CA GLY A 123 -15.61 -7.25 -1.22
C GLY A 123 -16.85 -6.84 -2.04
N GLU A 124 -18.01 -7.30 -1.58
CA GLU A 124 -19.29 -7.13 -2.30
C GLU A 124 -19.72 -5.65 -2.40
N GLU A 125 -19.40 -4.82 -1.42
CA GLU A 125 -19.77 -3.40 -1.43
C GLU A 125 -18.94 -2.56 -2.41
N ASP A 126 -17.72 -3.01 -2.73
CA ASP A 126 -16.83 -2.35 -3.66
C ASP A 126 -16.99 -2.84 -5.11
N ARG A 127 -17.46 -4.09 -5.27
CA ARG A 127 -17.63 -4.74 -6.56
C ARG A 127 -18.45 -3.94 -7.58
N PRO A 128 -19.55 -3.28 -7.23
CA PRO A 128 -20.36 -2.49 -8.18
C PRO A 128 -19.62 -1.29 -8.77
N LYS A 129 -18.54 -0.82 -8.14
CA LYS A 129 -17.73 0.32 -8.61
C LYS A 129 -16.68 -0.10 -9.64
N VAL A 130 -16.29 -1.38 -9.65
CA VAL A 130 -15.21 -1.90 -10.50
C VAL A 130 -15.38 -1.55 -11.99
N PRO A 131 -16.56 -1.68 -12.63
CA PRO A 131 -16.73 -1.36 -14.05
C PRO A 131 -16.35 0.08 -14.41
N GLU A 132 -16.61 1.05 -13.54
CA GLU A 132 -16.19 2.44 -13.74
C GLU A 132 -14.66 2.55 -13.78
N PHE A 133 -13.98 1.92 -12.83
CA PHE A 133 -12.52 1.94 -12.75
C PHE A 133 -11.86 1.19 -13.91
N VAL A 134 -12.44 0.08 -14.35
CA VAL A 134 -11.99 -0.65 -15.54
C VAL A 134 -11.97 0.26 -16.77
N GLY A 135 -13.05 1.00 -17.00
CA GLY A 135 -13.15 1.94 -18.12
C GLY A 135 -12.18 3.13 -17.97
N LYS A 136 -12.13 3.73 -16.78
CA LYS A 136 -11.30 4.90 -16.48
C LYS A 136 -9.79 4.60 -16.60
N LEU A 137 -9.36 3.46 -16.07
CA LEU A 137 -7.95 3.05 -16.05
C LEU A 137 -7.55 2.19 -17.26
N LYS A 138 -8.51 1.90 -18.16
CA LYS A 138 -8.33 1.10 -19.38
C LYS A 138 -7.71 -0.27 -19.11
N MET A 139 -8.17 -0.93 -18.04
CA MET A 139 -7.65 -2.24 -17.65
C MET A 139 -7.87 -3.25 -18.79
N ASN A 140 -6.78 -3.86 -19.26
CA ASN A 140 -6.73 -4.71 -20.47
C ASN A 140 -6.31 -6.16 -20.15
N TYR A 141 -6.44 -6.56 -18.90
CA TYR A 141 -6.06 -7.86 -18.37
C TYR A 141 -7.20 -8.53 -17.60
N THR A 142 -7.05 -9.79 -17.26
CA THR A 142 -8.06 -10.59 -16.57
C THR A 142 -8.39 -10.01 -15.19
N LEU A 143 -9.66 -9.84 -14.90
CA LEU A 143 -10.16 -9.43 -13.59
C LEU A 143 -10.88 -10.59 -12.92
N ALA A 144 -10.64 -10.76 -11.62
CA ALA A 144 -11.13 -11.89 -10.89
C ALA A 144 -11.32 -11.60 -9.39
N THR A 145 -12.02 -12.48 -8.71
CA THR A 145 -12.08 -12.54 -7.25
C THR A 145 -11.23 -13.73 -6.78
N PRO A 146 -10.25 -13.51 -5.90
CA PRO A 146 -9.42 -14.61 -5.41
C PRO A 146 -10.20 -15.52 -4.47
N GLU A 147 -9.82 -16.79 -4.40
CA GLU A 147 -10.21 -17.67 -3.30
C GLU A 147 -9.59 -17.16 -1.99
N ASP A 148 -10.31 -17.30 -0.87
CA ASP A 148 -9.81 -16.88 0.45
C ASP A 148 -8.50 -17.60 0.81
N ASP A 149 -8.40 -18.88 0.48
CA ASP A 149 -7.21 -19.68 0.73
C ASP A 149 -6.00 -19.17 -0.06
N LEU A 150 -6.19 -18.70 -1.30
CA LEU A 150 -5.12 -18.07 -2.09
C LEU A 150 -4.66 -16.77 -1.43
N THR A 151 -5.61 -15.93 -1.05
CA THR A 151 -5.32 -14.66 -0.37
C THR A 151 -4.57 -14.89 0.92
N ASN A 152 -5.04 -15.80 1.77
CA ASN A 152 -4.41 -16.14 3.05
C ASN A 152 -2.98 -16.69 2.86
N ALA A 153 -2.78 -17.59 1.88
CA ALA A 153 -1.48 -18.17 1.60
C ALA A 153 -0.45 -17.14 1.11
N LEU A 154 -0.88 -16.23 0.23
CA LEU A 154 0.01 -15.23 -0.36
C LEU A 154 0.26 -14.03 0.57
N PHE A 155 -0.75 -13.59 1.29
CA PHE A 155 -0.64 -12.42 2.17
C PHE A 155 0.24 -12.71 3.40
N GLY A 156 0.16 -13.92 3.97
CA GLY A 156 0.98 -14.30 5.12
C GLY A 156 0.70 -13.42 6.35
N GLY A 157 -0.56 -13.00 6.53
CA GLY A 157 -1.00 -12.15 7.65
C GLY A 157 -0.84 -10.65 7.45
N ASN A 158 -0.29 -10.18 6.33
CA ASN A 158 -0.24 -8.75 5.98
C ASN A 158 -1.41 -8.41 5.03
N SER A 159 -2.40 -7.67 5.50
CA SER A 159 -3.60 -7.30 4.73
C SER A 159 -3.46 -5.99 3.92
N ALA A 160 -2.30 -5.33 3.95
CA ALA A 160 -2.09 -4.11 3.17
C ALA A 160 -2.20 -4.38 1.65
N ILE A 161 -2.79 -3.47 0.89
CA ILE A 161 -2.84 -3.50 -0.57
C ILE A 161 -2.24 -2.19 -1.15
N PRO A 162 -1.72 -2.20 -2.39
CA PRO A 162 -1.63 -3.35 -3.29
C PRO A 162 -0.60 -4.38 -2.82
N GLN A 163 -0.84 -5.64 -3.18
CA GLN A 163 0.17 -6.67 -3.11
C GLN A 163 0.28 -7.34 -4.47
N THR A 164 1.48 -7.29 -5.05
CA THR A 164 1.76 -7.82 -6.38
C THR A 164 2.74 -8.97 -6.28
N PHE A 165 2.38 -10.08 -6.92
CA PHE A 165 3.17 -11.31 -6.93
C PHE A 165 3.56 -11.67 -8.35
N VAL A 166 4.85 -11.86 -8.61
CA VAL A 166 5.38 -12.27 -9.90
C VAL A 166 5.80 -13.72 -9.84
N PHE A 167 5.19 -14.55 -10.69
CA PHE A 167 5.51 -15.97 -10.83
C PHE A 167 6.21 -16.24 -12.16
N GLY A 168 7.22 -17.08 -12.13
CA GLY A 168 7.90 -17.55 -13.34
C GLY A 168 7.08 -18.58 -14.11
N ARG A 169 7.55 -18.96 -15.31
CA ARG A 169 6.91 -19.97 -16.16
C ARG A 169 6.83 -21.35 -15.49
N ASP A 170 7.72 -21.63 -14.54
CA ASP A 170 7.71 -22.85 -13.74
C ASP A 170 6.68 -22.82 -12.59
N GLY A 171 5.93 -21.74 -12.45
CA GLY A 171 4.95 -21.52 -11.39
C GLY A 171 5.55 -21.12 -10.03
N LYS A 172 6.88 -20.91 -9.97
CA LYS A 172 7.50 -20.46 -8.71
C LYS A 172 7.41 -18.96 -8.54
N LEU A 173 7.19 -18.56 -7.29
CA LEU A 173 7.20 -17.15 -6.93
C LEU A 173 8.63 -16.58 -7.06
N ILE A 174 8.76 -15.53 -7.87
CA ILE A 174 10.00 -14.76 -8.07
C ILE A 174 10.06 -13.58 -7.10
N LYS A 175 8.96 -12.84 -6.98
CA LYS A 175 8.91 -11.62 -6.18
C LYS A 175 7.53 -11.38 -5.59
N LYS A 176 7.50 -10.91 -4.34
CA LYS A 176 6.36 -10.29 -3.69
C LYS A 176 6.68 -8.81 -3.47
N ILE A 177 5.76 -7.93 -3.83
CA ILE A 177 5.85 -6.49 -3.66
C ILE A 177 4.63 -6.03 -2.87
N VAL A 178 4.83 -5.17 -1.87
CA VAL A 178 3.75 -4.61 -1.05
C VAL A 178 3.80 -3.09 -1.14
N GLY A 179 2.68 -2.48 -1.52
CA GLY A 179 2.58 -1.07 -1.81
C GLY A 179 3.13 -0.71 -3.19
N PHE A 180 2.92 0.55 -3.61
CA PHE A 180 3.40 1.06 -4.89
C PHE A 180 4.01 2.45 -4.72
N ASP A 181 5.20 2.63 -5.24
CA ASP A 181 5.96 3.87 -5.36
C ASP A 181 7.01 3.70 -6.47
N ALA A 182 7.84 4.71 -6.71
CA ALA A 182 8.86 4.67 -7.77
C ALA A 182 9.87 3.52 -7.59
N GLN A 183 10.23 3.18 -6.35
CA GLN A 183 11.14 2.07 -6.06
C GLN A 183 10.44 0.72 -6.31
N LYS A 184 9.19 0.57 -5.83
CA LYS A 184 8.39 -0.65 -6.02
C LYS A 184 8.08 -0.90 -7.49
N LYS A 185 7.82 0.17 -8.26
CA LYS A 185 7.69 0.09 -9.72
C LYS A 185 8.94 -0.51 -10.36
N ALA A 186 10.14 -0.01 -10.01
CA ALA A 186 11.40 -0.54 -10.55
C ALA A 186 11.65 -2.01 -10.12
N GLU A 187 11.26 -2.38 -8.88
CA GLU A 187 11.34 -3.76 -8.42
C GLU A 187 10.42 -4.69 -9.21
N LEU A 188 9.21 -4.23 -9.56
CA LEU A 188 8.24 -4.96 -10.38
C LEU A 188 8.76 -5.16 -11.80
N ASP A 189 9.26 -4.11 -12.44
CA ASP A 189 9.84 -4.16 -13.78
C ASP A 189 10.99 -5.18 -13.84
N ALA A 190 11.91 -5.11 -12.89
CA ALA A 190 13.05 -6.04 -12.83
C ALA A 190 12.62 -7.50 -12.62
N ALA A 191 11.60 -7.75 -11.77
CA ALA A 191 11.09 -9.09 -11.52
C ALA A 191 10.41 -9.68 -12.76
N ILE A 192 9.60 -8.89 -13.48
CA ILE A 192 8.95 -9.32 -14.72
C ILE A 192 9.98 -9.58 -15.81
N GLU A 193 10.95 -8.69 -15.99
CA GLU A 193 12.04 -8.91 -16.96
C GLU A 193 12.86 -10.16 -16.65
N GLN A 194 13.14 -10.42 -15.37
CA GLN A 194 13.79 -11.66 -14.95
C GLN A 194 12.96 -12.90 -15.32
N ALA A 195 11.65 -12.85 -15.01
CA ALA A 195 10.72 -13.95 -15.30
C ALA A 195 10.61 -14.25 -16.80
N ILE A 196 10.62 -13.19 -17.63
CA ILE A 196 10.49 -13.31 -19.10
C ILE A 196 11.76 -13.87 -19.75
N ARG A 197 12.94 -13.62 -19.16
CA ARG A 197 14.22 -14.14 -19.67
C ARG A 197 14.45 -15.62 -19.36
N ASN A 198 13.84 -16.14 -18.33
CA ASN A 198 13.95 -17.55 -17.88
C ASN A 198 12.84 -18.41 -18.52
#